data_d8f3347e62e234df021135559bc56109
#
_entry.id   d8f3347e62e234df021135559bc56109
#
_cell.length_a   1.000
_cell.length_b   1.000
_cell.length_c   1.000
_cell.angle_alpha   90.00
_cell.angle_beta   90.00
_cell.angle_gamma   90.00
#
_symmetry.space_group_name_H-M   'P 1'
#
loop_
_entity.id
_entity.type
_entity.pdbx_description
1 polymer ?
#
loop_
_entity_poly.entity_id
_entity_poly.type
_entity_poly.pdbx_seq_one_letter_code
_entity_poly.pdbx_strand_id
1 'polypeptide(L)'
;MLTGNIPLPTKVAMILSSLKHIVNVVPLIGHLRWKTLCKSGKISGDTFHQSFMEWAICRYEVDKMCQEQPFVCPPCTPEMLAVAVDGNRKHYRFKKAGSQDSHGHLEGVFLCEDSKVSEFVDHVHKATKHVPGKGVCGGAEFAAAKEISRKSSSKLDEEGIELAVCRHGTILRGLNMFRGEIYAYALYLQKELGNTATFFCTDLMCKYWPYLQKVCRVCPELQHLLGMKPFLSVLHAKAHGMKCEIKWGGGFQENAACTLGEEVEQANAFLSRIGISTKYMSKAARTDMITLLCMGWNQAKVQHMSSYLSRRFLKTKQSLQQQKDSYEALKTELSVDNSTILQWVTDVQEWAESAPVEDSDAPVELQKKMEEMSASIRQRTHRLYRQNDTNKGRHRMRAKIREEKGKLAALVLEHNTLVQPLERVESVELIFQPEYIFPW
;
A
#
# COMPACT_ATOMS: atom_id res chain seq x y z
N MET A 1 15.29 54.32 18.67
CA MET A 1 13.93 54.67 18.30
C MET A 1 13.74 54.46 16.82
N LEU A 2 13.27 53.32 16.39
CA LEU A 2 12.70 53.06 15.06
C LEU A 2 11.58 52.00 15.24
N THR A 3 10.48 52.42 15.83
CA THR A 3 9.22 51.66 15.82
C THR A 3 8.36 52.15 14.65
N GLY A 4 8.91 52.03 13.45
CA GLY A 4 8.14 52.19 12.22
C GLY A 4 7.28 50.93 12.03
N ASN A 5 5.99 51.11 11.81
CA ASN A 5 5.05 50.04 11.43
C ASN A 5 5.47 49.41 10.11
N ILE A 6 6.37 48.42 10.19
CA ILE A 6 6.72 47.60 9.01
C ILE A 6 5.48 46.74 8.69
N PRO A 7 4.97 46.77 7.46
CA PRO A 7 3.84 45.94 7.06
C PRO A 7 4.05 44.45 7.39
N LEU A 8 3.04 43.78 7.83
CA LEU A 8 3.07 42.34 8.22
C LEU A 8 3.82 41.45 7.20
N PRO A 9 3.64 41.61 5.88
CA PRO A 9 4.38 40.85 4.86
C PRO A 9 5.89 41.06 4.92
N THR A 10 6.34 42.27 5.25
CA THR A 10 7.76 42.60 5.31
C THR A 10 8.42 42.03 6.58
N LYS A 11 7.70 42.01 7.71
CA LYS A 11 8.16 41.38 8.95
C LYS A 11 8.29 39.86 8.75
N VAL A 12 7.32 39.25 8.10
CA VAL A 12 7.33 37.80 7.75
C VAL A 12 8.50 37.49 6.81
N ALA A 13 8.72 38.32 5.77
CA ALA A 13 9.84 38.14 4.84
C ALA A 13 11.23 38.29 5.50
N MET A 14 11.38 39.20 6.48
CA MET A 14 12.62 39.34 7.25
C MET A 14 12.88 38.16 8.17
N ILE A 15 11.83 37.65 8.84
CA ILE A 15 11.89 36.43 9.66
C ILE A 15 12.23 35.23 8.78
N LEU A 16 11.60 35.10 7.62
CA LEU A 16 11.85 34.02 6.67
C LEU A 16 13.25 34.08 6.07
N SER A 17 13.80 35.27 5.80
CA SER A 17 15.18 35.46 5.34
C SER A 17 16.21 35.04 6.40
N SER A 18 15.97 35.38 7.66
CA SER A 18 16.82 34.95 8.78
C SER A 18 16.72 33.44 9.04
N LEU A 19 15.52 32.88 8.90
CA LEU A 19 15.26 31.43 9.05
C LEU A 19 15.75 30.62 7.84
N LYS A 20 15.88 31.24 6.65
CA LYS A 20 16.42 30.59 5.44
C LYS A 20 17.85 30.10 5.65
N HIS A 21 18.67 30.80 6.44
CA HIS A 21 19.98 30.33 6.87
C HIS A 21 19.90 29.14 7.81
N ILE A 22 18.90 29.08 8.71
CA ILE A 22 18.70 27.96 9.63
C ILE A 22 18.20 26.74 8.85
N VAL A 23 17.30 26.91 7.89
CA VAL A 23 16.69 25.84 7.11
C VAL A 23 17.61 25.23 6.07
N ASN A 24 18.48 26.02 5.44
CA ASN A 24 19.52 25.45 4.56
C ASN A 24 20.57 24.63 5.34
N VAL A 25 20.63 24.78 6.65
CA VAL A 25 21.50 24.00 7.54
C VAL A 25 20.83 22.71 8.03
N VAL A 26 19.50 22.67 8.12
CA VAL A 26 18.73 21.50 8.63
C VAL A 26 18.85 20.23 7.74
N PRO A 27 18.80 20.30 6.40
CA PRO A 27 19.03 19.12 5.56
C PRO A 27 20.50 18.64 5.58
N LEU A 28 21.45 19.56 5.85
CA LEU A 28 22.89 19.27 5.91
C LEU A 28 23.34 18.74 7.27
N ILE A 29 22.59 19.05 8.33
CA ILE A 29 22.79 18.47 9.66
C ILE A 29 21.99 17.17 9.71
N GLY A 30 22.54 16.12 9.10
CA GLY A 30 21.95 14.79 9.23
C GLY A 30 21.67 14.43 10.69
N HIS A 31 20.73 13.53 10.91
CA HIS A 31 20.21 13.08 12.21
C HIS A 31 21.28 12.85 13.31
N LEU A 32 22.51 12.53 12.93
CA LEU A 32 23.67 12.37 13.83
C LEU A 32 24.19 13.69 14.41
N ARG A 33 24.30 14.77 13.61
CA ARG A 33 24.73 16.09 14.08
C ARG A 33 23.68 16.72 14.99
N TRP A 34 22.40 16.53 14.69
CA TRP A 34 21.29 16.93 15.53
C TRP A 34 21.40 16.33 16.95
N LYS A 35 21.56 15.00 17.06
CA LYS A 35 21.76 14.33 18.36
C LYS A 35 22.97 14.87 19.10
N THR A 36 24.03 15.22 18.40
CA THR A 36 25.25 15.77 19.01
C THR A 36 25.04 17.19 19.53
N LEU A 37 24.35 18.05 18.77
CA LEU A 37 24.02 19.42 19.19
C LEU A 37 23.06 19.43 20.40
N CYS A 38 22.05 18.58 20.40
CA CYS A 38 21.16 18.43 21.55
C CYS A 38 21.89 17.90 22.80
N LYS A 39 22.80 16.94 22.63
CA LYS A 39 23.62 16.40 23.73
C LYS A 39 24.65 17.39 24.27
N SER A 40 25.12 18.33 23.47
CA SER A 40 26.08 19.38 23.90
C SER A 40 25.44 20.52 24.71
N GLY A 41 24.12 20.46 24.93
CA GLY A 41 23.40 21.49 25.70
C GLY A 41 23.32 22.85 25.03
N LYS A 42 23.73 22.98 23.77
CA LYS A 42 23.71 24.25 23.03
C LYS A 42 22.32 24.62 22.54
N ILE A 43 21.50 23.66 22.20
CA ILE A 43 20.10 23.86 21.76
C ILE A 43 19.24 22.77 22.39
N SER A 44 18.17 23.16 23.09
CA SER A 44 17.16 22.23 23.60
C SER A 44 16.39 21.60 22.42
N GLY A 45 16.18 20.27 22.48
CA GLY A 45 15.38 19.55 21.49
C GLY A 45 13.96 20.09 21.38
N ASP A 46 13.35 20.42 22.49
CA ASP A 46 11.97 20.93 22.54
C ASP A 46 11.89 22.34 21.96
N THR A 47 12.82 23.24 22.34
CA THR A 47 12.86 24.61 21.80
C THR A 47 13.06 24.60 20.27
N PHE A 48 13.96 23.72 19.78
CA PHE A 48 14.14 23.60 18.34
C PHE A 48 12.89 23.04 17.64
N HIS A 49 12.25 22.06 18.23
CA HIS A 49 11.03 21.48 17.67
C HIS A 49 9.92 22.53 17.58
N GLN A 50 9.70 23.30 18.64
CA GLN A 50 8.72 24.39 18.64
C GLN A 50 9.03 25.43 17.54
N SER A 51 10.29 25.91 17.49
CA SER A 51 10.70 26.88 16.47
C SER A 51 10.57 26.34 15.05
N PHE A 52 10.86 25.05 14.86
CA PHE A 52 10.66 24.38 13.56
C PHE A 52 9.18 24.33 13.18
N MET A 53 8.30 23.97 14.11
CA MET A 53 6.86 23.92 13.87
C MET A 53 6.30 25.29 13.55
N GLU A 54 6.64 26.31 14.32
CA GLU A 54 6.23 27.69 14.06
C GLU A 54 6.67 28.18 12.67
N TRP A 55 7.94 27.95 12.34
CA TRP A 55 8.46 28.30 11.02
C TRP A 55 7.74 27.54 9.90
N ALA A 56 7.51 26.24 10.05
CA ALA A 56 6.86 25.42 9.04
C ALA A 56 5.40 25.86 8.80
N ILE A 57 4.69 26.21 9.85
CA ILE A 57 3.32 26.74 9.77
C ILE A 57 3.31 28.12 9.09
N CYS A 58 4.22 29.03 9.47
CA CYS A 58 4.35 30.33 8.82
C CYS A 58 4.66 30.15 7.32
N ARG A 59 5.54 29.21 6.98
CA ARG A 59 5.89 28.91 5.60
C ARG A 59 4.67 28.40 4.83
N TYR A 60 3.91 27.47 5.40
CA TYR A 60 2.68 26.97 4.80
C TYR A 60 1.68 28.09 4.53
N GLU A 61 1.44 29.01 5.48
CA GLU A 61 0.53 30.14 5.28
C GLU A 61 1.00 31.10 4.16
N VAL A 62 2.33 31.30 4.02
CA VAL A 62 2.89 32.08 2.89
C VAL A 62 2.66 31.35 1.57
N ASP A 63 2.97 30.07 1.51
CA ASP A 63 2.79 29.24 0.29
C ASP A 63 1.30 29.20 -0.12
N LYS A 64 0.39 29.12 0.84
CA LYS A 64 -1.04 29.21 0.62
C LYS A 64 -1.50 30.57 0.07
N MET A 65 -0.93 31.67 0.56
CA MET A 65 -1.17 33.02 0.00
C MET A 65 -0.64 33.13 -1.44
N CYS A 66 0.44 32.41 -1.75
CA CYS A 66 1.00 32.29 -3.10
C CYS A 66 0.25 31.27 -3.99
N GLN A 67 -0.85 30.69 -3.50
CA GLN A 67 -1.64 29.65 -4.19
C GLN A 67 -0.84 28.37 -4.48
N GLU A 68 0.24 28.11 -3.79
CA GLU A 68 0.94 26.83 -3.87
C GLU A 68 0.08 25.71 -3.26
N GLN A 69 -0.04 24.61 -3.99
CA GLN A 69 -0.81 23.44 -3.54
C GLN A 69 0.14 22.27 -3.27
N PRO A 70 0.50 22.03 -2.00
CA PRO A 70 1.53 21.06 -1.63
C PRO A 70 1.18 19.61 -1.95
N PHE A 71 -0.09 19.30 -2.19
CA PHE A 71 -0.62 17.96 -2.45
C PHE A 71 -1.14 17.78 -3.89
N VAL A 72 -0.70 18.61 -4.80
CA VAL A 72 -0.98 18.52 -6.24
C VAL A 72 0.30 18.15 -6.99
N CYS A 73 0.20 17.18 -7.88
CA CYS A 73 1.30 16.78 -8.75
C CYS A 73 1.22 17.55 -10.07
N PRO A 74 2.19 18.41 -10.41
CA PRO A 74 2.12 19.20 -11.66
C PRO A 74 1.96 18.36 -12.92
N PRO A 75 2.71 17.25 -13.13
CA PRO A 75 2.52 16.39 -14.30
C PRO A 75 1.21 15.58 -14.34
N CYS A 76 0.45 15.57 -13.24
CA CYS A 76 -0.85 14.90 -13.16
C CYS A 76 -2.03 15.89 -13.29
N THR A 77 -1.77 17.13 -13.64
CA THR A 77 -2.81 18.17 -13.76
C THR A 77 -2.89 18.62 -15.21
N PRO A 78 -4.08 18.58 -15.85
CA PRO A 78 -5.40 18.27 -15.29
C PRO A 78 -5.72 16.77 -15.20
N GLU A 79 -4.97 15.89 -15.86
CA GLU A 79 -5.27 14.45 -15.96
C GLU A 79 -4.22 13.60 -15.28
N MET A 80 -4.68 12.69 -14.43
CA MET A 80 -3.84 11.73 -13.74
C MET A 80 -3.97 10.34 -14.35
N LEU A 81 -2.84 9.72 -14.73
CA LEU A 81 -2.90 8.36 -15.28
C LEU A 81 -3.22 7.32 -14.20
N ALA A 82 -2.55 7.37 -13.06
CA ALA A 82 -2.75 6.36 -12.02
C ALA A 82 -2.52 6.93 -10.61
N VAL A 83 -3.29 6.42 -9.67
CA VAL A 83 -3.15 6.63 -8.23
C VAL A 83 -3.06 5.28 -7.54
N ALA A 84 -2.09 5.13 -6.63
CA ALA A 84 -1.93 3.96 -5.79
C ALA A 84 -2.35 4.29 -4.36
N VAL A 85 -3.07 3.36 -3.72
CA VAL A 85 -3.56 3.49 -2.35
C VAL A 85 -3.10 2.28 -1.54
N ASP A 86 -2.52 2.54 -0.37
CA ASP A 86 -2.05 1.49 0.53
C ASP A 86 -2.04 1.97 1.99
N GLY A 87 -2.20 1.01 2.91
CA GLY A 87 -2.20 1.22 4.34
C GLY A 87 -0.82 1.08 4.99
N ASN A 88 -0.53 1.94 5.97
CA ASN A 88 0.71 1.88 6.76
C ASN A 88 0.42 1.75 8.27
N ARG A 89 0.41 0.52 8.74
CA ARG A 89 0.16 0.20 10.16
C ARG A 89 1.29 0.60 11.10
N LYS A 90 2.46 0.98 10.62
CA LYS A 90 3.55 1.51 11.47
C LYS A 90 3.21 2.86 12.10
N HIS A 91 2.21 3.55 11.57
CA HIS A 91 1.71 4.83 12.07
C HIS A 91 0.56 4.69 13.08
N TYR A 92 0.50 3.60 13.83
CA TYR A 92 -0.45 3.49 14.95
C TYR A 92 -0.16 4.52 16.05
N ARG A 93 -1.19 4.88 16.83
CA ARG A 93 -1.11 5.80 17.95
C ARG A 93 -1.70 5.19 19.22
N PHE A 94 -1.05 5.41 20.35
CA PHE A 94 -1.56 4.96 21.65
C PHE A 94 -2.61 5.93 22.21
N LYS A 95 -3.69 5.41 22.79
CA LYS A 95 -4.73 6.19 23.48
C LYS A 95 -4.19 7.08 24.61
N LYS A 96 -3.13 6.60 25.31
CA LYS A 96 -2.48 7.31 26.40
C LYS A 96 -1.50 8.40 25.94
N ALA A 97 -1.32 8.60 24.67
CA ALA A 97 -0.35 9.54 24.10
C ALA A 97 -0.78 11.02 24.17
N GLY A 98 -1.54 11.39 25.19
CA GLY A 98 -1.98 12.77 25.42
C GLY A 98 -3.38 13.06 24.87
N SER A 99 -4.20 13.64 25.71
CA SER A 99 -5.56 14.09 25.43
C SER A 99 -5.60 15.62 25.48
N GLN A 100 -4.80 16.29 24.65
CA GLN A 100 -5.04 17.71 24.46
C GLN A 100 -6.14 17.87 23.40
N ASP A 101 -7.23 18.50 23.78
CA ASP A 101 -8.36 18.85 22.93
C ASP A 101 -8.06 20.02 21.96
N SER A 102 -6.78 20.24 21.66
CA SER A 102 -6.35 21.25 20.69
C SER A 102 -6.41 20.68 19.28
N HIS A 103 -6.99 21.45 18.36
CA HIS A 103 -6.93 21.17 16.94
C HIS A 103 -5.50 21.36 16.42
N GLY A 104 -5.11 20.53 15.43
CA GLY A 104 -3.84 20.71 14.73
C GLY A 104 -3.90 21.94 13.82
N HIS A 105 -2.77 22.62 13.63
CA HIS A 105 -2.68 23.77 12.71
C HIS A 105 -2.90 23.37 11.24
N LEU A 106 -2.60 22.11 10.89
CA LEU A 106 -2.69 21.58 9.54
C LEU A 106 -3.78 20.51 9.41
N GLU A 107 -4.78 20.56 10.31
CA GLU A 107 -5.93 19.64 10.25
C GLU A 107 -6.71 19.82 8.96
N GLY A 108 -7.09 18.70 8.32
CA GLY A 108 -7.80 18.69 7.04
C GLY A 108 -6.96 19.03 5.80
N VAL A 109 -5.72 19.52 5.97
CA VAL A 109 -4.84 19.89 4.85
C VAL A 109 -4.39 18.64 4.08
N PHE A 110 -3.90 17.62 4.79
CA PHE A 110 -3.47 16.34 4.20
C PHE A 110 -4.37 15.19 4.65
N LEU A 111 -4.48 14.96 5.96
CA LEU A 111 -5.32 13.91 6.50
C LEU A 111 -6.78 14.35 6.43
N CYS A 112 -7.64 13.45 5.95
CA CYS A 112 -9.07 13.63 5.97
C CYS A 112 -9.59 13.72 7.41
N GLU A 113 -10.67 14.45 7.61
CA GLU A 113 -11.32 14.59 8.93
C GLU A 113 -11.84 13.24 9.41
N ASP A 114 -11.41 12.82 10.59
CA ASP A 114 -11.73 11.51 11.18
C ASP A 114 -13.24 11.25 11.31
N SER A 115 -14.03 12.30 11.61
CA SER A 115 -15.49 12.24 11.69
C SER A 115 -16.13 11.86 10.35
N LYS A 116 -15.73 12.54 9.28
CA LYS A 116 -16.26 12.30 7.93
C LYS A 116 -15.88 10.90 7.43
N VAL A 117 -14.64 10.46 7.70
CA VAL A 117 -14.18 9.11 7.37
C VAL A 117 -15.00 8.06 8.12
N SER A 118 -15.22 8.27 9.43
CA SER A 118 -15.99 7.33 10.27
C SER A 118 -17.45 7.24 9.84
N GLU A 119 -18.10 8.36 9.58
CA GLU A 119 -19.48 8.41 9.08
C GLU A 119 -19.63 7.69 7.75
N PHE A 120 -18.71 7.91 6.83
CA PHE A 120 -18.71 7.22 5.54
C PHE A 120 -18.53 5.71 5.70
N VAL A 121 -17.54 5.28 6.51
CA VAL A 121 -17.29 3.86 6.77
C VAL A 121 -18.52 3.20 7.40
N ASP A 122 -19.17 3.84 8.36
CA ASP A 122 -20.39 3.33 9.01
C ASP A 122 -21.56 3.27 8.03
N HIS A 123 -21.72 4.28 7.17
CA HIS A 123 -22.74 4.29 6.12
C HIS A 123 -22.57 3.11 5.15
N VAL A 124 -21.37 2.96 4.58
CA VAL A 124 -21.07 1.87 3.64
C VAL A 124 -21.22 0.50 4.30
N HIS A 125 -20.73 0.34 5.52
CA HIS A 125 -20.85 -0.90 6.27
C HIS A 125 -22.33 -1.28 6.50
N LYS A 126 -23.13 -0.33 6.93
CA LYS A 126 -24.58 -0.51 7.14
C LYS A 126 -25.29 -0.90 5.83
N ALA A 127 -24.99 -0.18 4.74
CA ALA A 127 -25.61 -0.42 3.44
C ALA A 127 -25.25 -1.80 2.86
N THR A 128 -24.01 -2.26 3.07
CA THR A 128 -23.51 -3.51 2.46
C THR A 128 -23.74 -4.77 3.32
N LYS A 129 -24.24 -4.64 4.56
CA LYS A 129 -24.34 -5.73 5.54
C LYS A 129 -25.07 -6.99 5.03
N HIS A 130 -26.09 -6.80 4.22
CA HIS A 130 -26.95 -7.89 3.72
C HIS A 130 -26.70 -8.24 2.24
N VAL A 131 -25.71 -7.63 1.59
CA VAL A 131 -25.41 -7.90 0.18
C VAL A 131 -24.40 -9.03 0.09
N PRO A 132 -24.70 -10.17 -0.58
CA PRO A 132 -23.76 -11.25 -0.75
C PRO A 132 -22.63 -10.87 -1.73
N GLY A 133 -21.52 -11.57 -1.63
CA GLY A 133 -20.38 -11.45 -2.54
C GLY A 133 -19.09 -11.11 -1.81
N LYS A 134 -18.07 -11.95 -2.03
CA LYS A 134 -16.68 -11.72 -1.63
C LYS A 134 -15.81 -11.94 -2.86
N GLY A 135 -14.85 -11.06 -3.11
CA GLY A 135 -13.83 -11.31 -4.12
C GLY A 135 -12.99 -12.52 -3.72
N VAL A 136 -12.70 -13.37 -4.69
CA VAL A 136 -11.86 -14.56 -4.53
C VAL A 136 -10.51 -14.26 -5.19
N CYS A 137 -9.43 -14.52 -4.47
CA CYS A 137 -8.09 -14.56 -5.03
C CYS A 137 -7.69 -16.04 -5.15
N GLY A 138 -7.37 -16.49 -6.33
CA GLY A 138 -6.91 -17.87 -6.59
C GLY A 138 -5.48 -18.16 -6.11
N GLY A 139 -4.85 -17.24 -5.40
CA GLY A 139 -3.53 -17.38 -4.78
C GLY A 139 -3.61 -17.25 -3.26
N ALA A 140 -2.47 -17.08 -2.62
CA ALA A 140 -2.31 -17.07 -1.17
C ALA A 140 -3.40 -16.34 -0.37
N GLU A 141 -3.73 -16.86 0.82
CA GLU A 141 -4.60 -16.19 1.80
C GLU A 141 -3.91 -14.93 2.35
N PHE A 142 -4.10 -13.80 1.70
CA PHE A 142 -3.71 -12.51 2.28
C PHE A 142 -4.59 -12.20 3.50
N ALA A 143 -3.95 -12.00 4.65
CA ALA A 143 -4.62 -11.65 5.90
C ALA A 143 -5.04 -10.17 5.98
N ALA A 144 -4.69 -9.35 4.98
CA ALA A 144 -5.08 -7.95 4.89
C ALA A 144 -6.61 -7.82 4.69
N ALA A 145 -7.15 -6.66 5.08
CA ALA A 145 -8.57 -6.32 5.00
C ALA A 145 -9.51 -7.14 5.91
N LYS A 146 -9.00 -7.74 6.99
CA LYS A 146 -9.85 -8.24 8.07
C LYS A 146 -10.17 -7.07 9.01
N GLU A 147 -11.46 -6.73 9.10
CA GLU A 147 -11.93 -5.80 10.11
C GLU A 147 -11.59 -6.34 11.50
N ILE A 148 -10.75 -5.58 12.21
CA ILE A 148 -10.45 -5.90 13.60
C ILE A 148 -11.59 -5.29 14.40
N SER A 149 -12.50 -6.13 14.92
CA SER A 149 -13.51 -5.66 15.87
C SER A 149 -12.78 -4.95 17.01
N ARG A 150 -13.11 -3.68 17.27
CA ARG A 150 -12.54 -2.92 18.38
C ARG A 150 -12.83 -3.68 19.68
N LYS A 151 -11.82 -4.40 20.16
CA LYS A 151 -11.87 -4.87 21.54
C LYS A 151 -11.81 -3.61 22.41
N SER A 152 -12.72 -3.45 23.35
CA SER A 152 -12.75 -2.30 24.27
C SER A 152 -11.42 -2.13 25.03
N SER A 153 -10.58 -3.15 25.08
CA SER A 153 -9.25 -3.20 25.64
C SER A 153 -8.13 -2.78 24.70
N SER A 154 -8.39 -2.34 23.45
CA SER A 154 -7.32 -1.90 22.55
C SER A 154 -6.60 -0.70 23.17
N LYS A 155 -5.26 -0.80 23.25
CA LYS A 155 -4.37 0.28 23.68
C LYS A 155 -4.19 1.34 22.60
N LEU A 156 -4.64 1.06 21.38
CA LEU A 156 -4.48 1.93 20.21
C LEU A 156 -5.72 2.82 20.04
N ASP A 157 -5.47 4.05 19.68
CA ASP A 157 -6.48 5.01 19.24
C ASP A 157 -6.63 4.97 17.72
N GLU A 158 -5.50 5.09 17.03
CA GLU A 158 -5.38 4.94 15.59
C GLU A 158 -4.51 3.71 15.28
N GLU A 159 -4.88 2.93 14.28
CA GLU A 159 -4.20 1.69 13.93
C GLU A 159 -3.21 1.83 12.79
N GLY A 160 -3.14 3.03 12.18
CA GLY A 160 -2.26 3.39 11.10
C GLY A 160 -2.79 4.57 10.29
N ILE A 161 -2.21 4.77 9.12
CA ILE A 161 -2.67 5.71 8.10
C ILE A 161 -2.84 4.98 6.77
N GLU A 162 -3.72 5.47 5.91
CA GLU A 162 -3.81 5.06 4.52
C GLU A 162 -3.51 6.24 3.62
N LEU A 163 -2.75 6.02 2.56
CA LEU A 163 -2.21 7.06 1.69
C LEU A 163 -2.63 6.84 0.25
N ALA A 164 -2.88 7.95 -0.46
CA ALA A 164 -3.03 7.99 -1.92
C ALA A 164 -1.83 8.72 -2.53
N VAL A 165 -1.17 8.08 -3.50
CA VAL A 165 0.06 8.56 -4.14
C VAL A 165 -0.07 8.43 -5.65
N CYS A 166 0.27 9.47 -6.42
CA CYS A 166 0.25 9.39 -7.87
C CYS A 166 1.46 8.62 -8.42
N ARG A 167 1.40 8.23 -9.71
CA ARG A 167 2.51 7.53 -10.40
C ARG A 167 3.86 8.26 -10.42
N HIS A 168 3.93 9.52 -10.03
CA HIS A 168 5.17 10.30 -9.91
C HIS A 168 5.73 10.28 -8.48
N GLY A 169 5.02 9.62 -7.56
CA GLY A 169 5.39 9.53 -6.15
C GLY A 169 5.01 10.76 -5.32
N THR A 170 4.13 11.63 -5.84
CA THR A 170 3.55 12.73 -5.06
C THR A 170 2.43 12.19 -4.19
N ILE A 171 2.52 12.42 -2.89
CA ILE A 171 1.46 12.11 -1.93
C ILE A 171 0.32 13.10 -2.16
N LEU A 172 -0.90 12.59 -2.30
CA LEU A 172 -2.09 13.40 -2.65
C LEU A 172 -3.01 13.61 -1.46
N ARG A 173 -3.33 12.54 -0.75
CA ARG A 173 -4.28 12.53 0.35
C ARG A 173 -3.98 11.38 1.30
N GLY A 174 -4.42 11.47 2.54
CA GLY A 174 -4.34 10.40 3.52
C GLY A 174 -5.49 10.44 4.51
N LEU A 175 -5.65 9.37 5.28
CA LEU A 175 -6.60 9.26 6.37
C LEU A 175 -6.05 8.39 7.50
N ASN A 176 -6.62 8.52 8.71
CA ASN A 176 -6.33 7.67 9.84
C ASN A 176 -7.19 6.40 9.80
N MET A 177 -6.58 5.24 10.06
CA MET A 177 -7.28 3.96 10.18
C MET A 177 -7.65 3.69 11.64
N PHE A 178 -8.90 3.29 11.91
CA PHE A 178 -9.43 3.02 13.27
C PHE A 178 -9.92 1.59 13.47
N ARG A 179 -10.08 0.80 12.40
CA ARG A 179 -10.69 -0.55 12.40
C ARG A 179 -9.83 -1.56 11.67
N GLY A 180 -8.52 -1.42 11.73
CA GLY A 180 -7.59 -2.16 10.87
C GLY A 180 -7.59 -1.57 9.46
N GLU A 181 -7.02 -2.32 8.54
CA GLU A 181 -6.93 -1.97 7.13
C GLU A 181 -8.14 -2.59 6.40
N ILE A 182 -9.17 -1.77 6.18
CA ILE A 182 -10.43 -2.19 5.54
C ILE A 182 -10.62 -1.49 4.20
N TYR A 183 -11.27 -2.15 3.26
CA TYR A 183 -11.50 -1.60 1.90
C TYR A 183 -12.27 -0.28 1.88
N ALA A 184 -13.06 0.00 2.92
CA ALA A 184 -13.81 1.25 3.02
C ALA A 184 -12.91 2.48 3.12
N TYR A 185 -11.66 2.34 3.59
CA TYR A 185 -10.69 3.45 3.62
C TYR A 185 -10.15 3.75 2.23
N ALA A 186 -9.74 2.72 1.48
CA ALA A 186 -9.36 2.87 0.07
C ALA A 186 -10.50 3.47 -0.76
N LEU A 187 -11.74 3.04 -0.49
CA LEU A 187 -12.95 3.57 -1.12
C LEU A 187 -13.17 5.05 -0.78
N TYR A 188 -12.94 5.46 0.48
CA TYR A 188 -13.04 6.86 0.87
C TYR A 188 -12.02 7.72 0.12
N LEU A 189 -10.76 7.27 0.04
CA LEU A 189 -9.72 7.98 -0.73
C LEU A 189 -10.06 8.02 -2.22
N GLN A 190 -10.58 6.95 -2.80
CA GLN A 190 -11.04 6.94 -4.18
C GLN A 190 -12.15 7.99 -4.41
N LYS A 191 -13.10 8.09 -3.47
CA LYS A 191 -14.17 9.11 -3.51
C LYS A 191 -13.60 10.53 -3.40
N GLU A 192 -12.67 10.78 -2.48
CA GLU A 192 -12.03 12.10 -2.30
C GLU A 192 -11.26 12.57 -3.55
N LEU A 193 -10.64 11.62 -4.26
CA LEU A 193 -9.93 11.90 -5.51
C LEU A 193 -10.89 12.06 -6.71
N GLY A 194 -12.11 11.54 -6.59
CA GLY A 194 -13.06 11.53 -7.70
C GLY A 194 -12.52 10.83 -8.95
N ASN A 195 -13.05 11.14 -10.12
CA ASN A 195 -12.60 10.56 -11.40
C ASN A 195 -11.38 11.27 -11.99
N THR A 196 -10.43 11.70 -11.15
CA THR A 196 -9.23 12.42 -11.60
C THR A 196 -8.16 11.50 -12.17
N ALA A 197 -8.23 10.19 -11.92
CA ALA A 197 -7.27 9.20 -12.38
C ALA A 197 -7.91 8.16 -13.30
N THR A 198 -7.14 7.73 -14.32
CA THR A 198 -7.57 6.64 -15.21
C THR A 198 -7.51 5.29 -14.50
N PHE A 199 -6.45 5.03 -13.72
CA PHE A 199 -6.24 3.79 -12.99
C PHE A 199 -6.23 4.01 -11.48
N PHE A 200 -6.94 3.14 -10.77
CA PHE A 200 -6.89 3.04 -9.32
C PHE A 200 -6.16 1.75 -8.92
N CYS A 201 -5.08 1.88 -8.18
CA CYS A 201 -4.20 0.79 -7.82
C CYS A 201 -4.29 0.48 -6.32
N THR A 202 -4.43 -0.81 -5.99
CA THR A 202 -4.26 -1.35 -4.63
C THR A 202 -3.75 -2.78 -4.71
N ASP A 203 -3.03 -3.23 -3.67
CA ASP A 203 -2.41 -4.55 -3.59
C ASP A 203 -3.40 -5.72 -3.61
N LEU A 204 -4.64 -5.47 -3.27
CA LEU A 204 -5.71 -6.47 -3.23
C LEU A 204 -6.82 -6.15 -4.23
N MET A 205 -6.49 -5.67 -5.43
CA MET A 205 -7.47 -5.28 -6.43
C MET A 205 -8.49 -6.39 -6.74
N CYS A 206 -8.06 -7.64 -6.77
CA CYS A 206 -8.95 -8.80 -6.98
C CYS A 206 -10.06 -8.95 -5.92
N LYS A 207 -9.86 -8.39 -4.73
CA LYS A 207 -10.86 -8.35 -3.65
C LYS A 207 -11.54 -6.99 -3.53
N TYR A 208 -10.79 -5.93 -3.77
CA TYR A 208 -11.29 -4.56 -3.70
C TYR A 208 -12.32 -4.25 -4.79
N TRP A 209 -12.06 -4.65 -6.02
CA TRP A 209 -12.97 -4.35 -7.14
C TRP A 209 -14.36 -4.97 -6.99
N PRO A 210 -14.50 -6.27 -6.64
CA PRO A 210 -15.81 -6.84 -6.30
C PRO A 210 -16.48 -6.15 -5.10
N TYR A 211 -15.70 -5.71 -4.11
CA TYR A 211 -16.22 -4.93 -3.00
C TYR A 211 -16.79 -3.58 -3.47
N LEU A 212 -16.05 -2.83 -4.31
CA LEU A 212 -16.53 -1.58 -4.91
C LEU A 212 -17.82 -1.78 -5.70
N GLN A 213 -17.87 -2.81 -6.57
CA GLN A 213 -19.07 -3.16 -7.33
C GLN A 213 -20.26 -3.46 -6.40
N LYS A 214 -20.02 -4.18 -5.30
CA LYS A 214 -21.02 -4.46 -4.30
C LYS A 214 -21.55 -3.18 -3.64
N VAL A 215 -20.66 -2.27 -3.25
CA VAL A 215 -21.04 -0.97 -2.66
C VAL A 215 -21.84 -0.14 -3.66
N CYS A 216 -21.40 -0.03 -4.90
CA CYS A 216 -22.08 0.76 -5.93
C CYS A 216 -23.50 0.27 -6.27
N ARG A 217 -23.81 -1.02 -6.01
CA ARG A 217 -25.20 -1.54 -6.16
C ARG A 217 -26.16 -0.96 -5.13
N VAL A 218 -25.69 -0.61 -3.96
CA VAL A 218 -26.51 -0.13 -2.84
C VAL A 218 -26.29 1.35 -2.51
N CYS A 219 -25.23 1.94 -3.04
CA CYS A 219 -24.87 3.35 -2.91
C CYS A 219 -24.70 3.95 -4.31
N PRO A 220 -25.82 4.35 -5.00
CA PRO A 220 -25.78 4.84 -6.40
C PRO A 220 -24.90 6.08 -6.58
N GLU A 221 -24.76 6.90 -5.55
CA GLU A 221 -23.91 8.09 -5.53
C GLU A 221 -22.44 7.79 -5.74
N LEU A 222 -22.02 6.54 -5.49
CA LEU A 222 -20.63 6.07 -5.68
C LEU A 222 -20.40 5.36 -7.03
N GLN A 223 -21.42 5.21 -7.89
CA GLN A 223 -21.28 4.51 -9.16
C GLN A 223 -20.23 5.15 -10.09
N HIS A 224 -20.05 6.47 -10.00
CA HIS A 224 -19.03 7.18 -10.79
C HIS A 224 -17.62 6.65 -10.54
N LEU A 225 -17.33 6.04 -9.38
CA LEU A 225 -16.02 5.48 -9.04
C LEU A 225 -15.64 4.26 -9.88
N LEU A 226 -16.62 3.58 -10.48
CA LEU A 226 -16.40 2.50 -11.44
C LEU A 226 -15.82 2.99 -12.76
N GLY A 227 -15.78 4.30 -13.00
CA GLY A 227 -15.13 4.90 -14.16
C GLY A 227 -13.60 4.80 -14.15
N MET A 228 -12.97 4.65 -12.96
CA MET A 228 -11.56 4.34 -12.87
C MET A 228 -11.31 2.87 -13.19
N LYS A 229 -10.24 2.58 -13.93
CA LYS A 229 -9.86 1.20 -14.25
C LYS A 229 -9.11 0.56 -13.05
N PRO A 230 -9.44 -0.70 -12.71
CA PRO A 230 -8.74 -1.42 -11.65
C PRO A 230 -7.32 -1.77 -12.07
N PHE A 231 -6.37 -1.67 -11.13
CA PHE A 231 -4.95 -1.91 -11.36
C PHE A 231 -4.31 -2.59 -10.15
N LEU A 232 -3.69 -3.73 -10.35
CA LEU A 232 -2.87 -4.42 -9.36
C LEU A 232 -1.40 -4.07 -9.60
N SER A 233 -0.67 -3.65 -8.56
CA SER A 233 0.73 -3.29 -8.69
C SER A 233 1.56 -4.45 -9.26
N VAL A 234 2.58 -4.11 -10.07
CA VAL A 234 3.32 -5.11 -10.87
C VAL A 234 4.05 -6.12 -9.98
N LEU A 235 4.64 -5.67 -8.86
CA LEU A 235 5.33 -6.55 -7.92
C LEU A 235 4.35 -7.45 -7.17
N HIS A 236 3.26 -6.87 -6.64
CA HIS A 236 2.26 -7.63 -5.89
C HIS A 236 1.51 -8.62 -6.78
N ALA A 237 1.30 -8.30 -8.06
CA ALA A 237 0.68 -9.22 -9.01
C ALA A 237 1.38 -10.59 -9.07
N LYS A 238 2.72 -10.61 -8.91
CA LYS A 238 3.51 -11.86 -8.84
C LYS A 238 3.22 -12.73 -7.61
N ALA A 239 2.67 -12.14 -6.55
CA ALA A 239 2.26 -12.87 -5.35
C ALA A 239 0.81 -13.39 -5.42
N HIS A 240 0.09 -13.04 -6.49
CA HIS A 240 -1.26 -13.52 -6.77
C HIS A 240 -1.25 -14.70 -7.76
N GLY A 241 -2.39 -15.39 -7.91
CA GLY A 241 -2.54 -16.41 -8.94
C GLY A 241 -2.52 -15.80 -10.35
N MET A 242 -2.11 -16.59 -11.34
CA MET A 242 -1.92 -16.16 -12.75
C MET A 242 -3.15 -15.44 -13.32
N LYS A 243 -4.38 -15.91 -13.05
CA LYS A 243 -5.61 -15.21 -13.46
C LYS A 243 -5.72 -13.80 -12.91
N CYS A 244 -5.32 -13.58 -11.65
CA CYS A 244 -5.30 -12.23 -11.05
C CYS A 244 -4.24 -11.35 -11.71
N GLU A 245 -3.06 -11.89 -11.99
CA GLU A 245 -1.99 -11.15 -12.66
C GLU A 245 -2.43 -10.69 -14.06
N ILE A 246 -3.04 -11.57 -14.85
CA ILE A 246 -3.51 -11.24 -16.21
C ILE A 246 -4.68 -10.24 -16.15
N LYS A 247 -5.66 -10.50 -15.28
CA LYS A 247 -6.89 -9.69 -15.22
C LYS A 247 -6.66 -8.29 -14.63
N TRP A 248 -5.81 -8.16 -13.62
CA TRP A 248 -5.66 -6.93 -12.82
C TRP A 248 -4.26 -6.33 -12.88
N GLY A 249 -3.24 -7.12 -13.24
CA GLY A 249 -1.83 -6.70 -13.19
C GLY A 249 -1.51 -5.62 -14.21
N GLY A 250 -0.79 -4.59 -13.76
CA GLY A 250 -0.49 -3.41 -14.56
C GLY A 250 0.24 -3.68 -15.87
N GLY A 251 1.02 -4.75 -15.94
CA GLY A 251 1.71 -5.15 -17.17
C GLY A 251 0.77 -5.62 -18.30
N PHE A 252 -0.46 -6.00 -17.96
CA PHE A 252 -1.49 -6.47 -18.90
C PHE A 252 -2.60 -5.45 -19.13
N GLN A 253 -2.56 -4.29 -18.48
CA GLN A 253 -3.56 -3.24 -18.63
C GLN A 253 -3.24 -2.34 -19.82
N GLU A 254 -4.15 -2.26 -20.76
CA GLU A 254 -4.03 -1.37 -21.92
C GLU A 254 -3.94 0.10 -21.49
N ASN A 255 -3.02 0.84 -22.09
CA ASN A 255 -2.75 2.27 -21.82
C ASN A 255 -2.17 2.56 -20.39
N ALA A 256 -1.83 1.55 -19.60
CA ALA A 256 -1.17 1.76 -18.31
C ALA A 256 0.28 2.21 -18.45
N ALA A 257 0.87 2.07 -19.64
CA ALA A 257 2.26 2.35 -19.95
C ALA A 257 3.21 1.64 -18.95
N CYS A 258 4.33 2.25 -18.57
CA CYS A 258 5.24 1.69 -17.58
C CYS A 258 4.85 2.10 -16.14
N THR A 259 3.56 2.10 -15.81
CA THR A 259 3.09 2.35 -14.43
C THR A 259 3.33 1.10 -13.59
N LEU A 260 3.93 1.26 -12.42
CA LEU A 260 4.24 0.15 -11.51
C LEU A 260 3.14 -0.03 -10.45
N GLY A 261 2.56 1.06 -9.96
CA GLY A 261 1.58 1.06 -8.88
C GLY A 261 2.17 0.88 -7.47
N GLU A 262 3.50 1.05 -7.34
CA GLU A 262 4.27 0.81 -6.11
C GLU A 262 4.84 2.10 -5.53
N GLU A 263 4.44 3.23 -6.07
CA GLU A 263 4.90 4.54 -5.63
C GLU A 263 4.49 4.83 -4.19
N VAL A 264 3.35 4.27 -3.75
CA VAL A 264 2.86 4.38 -2.37
C VAL A 264 3.78 3.69 -1.38
N GLU A 265 4.40 2.56 -1.74
CA GLU A 265 5.36 1.85 -0.90
C GLU A 265 6.59 2.69 -0.58
N GLN A 266 7.08 3.49 -1.55
CA GLN A 266 8.19 4.40 -1.32
C GLN A 266 7.83 5.51 -0.33
N ALA A 267 6.61 6.06 -0.42
CA ALA A 267 6.09 7.05 0.52
C ALA A 267 5.89 6.44 1.91
N ASN A 268 5.33 5.23 1.99
CA ASN A 268 5.17 4.45 3.21
C ASN A 268 6.52 4.15 3.89
N ALA A 269 7.53 3.76 3.12
CA ALA A 269 8.87 3.51 3.64
C ALA A 269 9.51 4.79 4.22
N PHE A 270 9.33 5.93 3.55
CA PHE A 270 9.81 7.21 4.03
C PHE A 270 9.13 7.63 5.33
N LEU A 271 7.81 7.63 5.38
CA LEU A 271 7.02 8.05 6.54
C LEU A 271 7.20 7.10 7.73
N SER A 272 7.41 5.81 7.50
CA SER A 272 7.62 4.83 8.58
C SER A 272 8.74 5.20 9.55
N ARG A 273 9.68 6.05 9.14
CA ARG A 273 10.80 6.53 9.98
C ARG A 273 10.33 7.35 11.18
N ILE A 274 9.22 8.05 11.06
CA ILE A 274 8.66 8.87 12.14
C ILE A 274 7.62 8.13 13.00
N GLY A 275 7.19 6.94 12.60
CA GLY A 275 6.22 6.15 13.34
C GLY A 275 6.62 5.88 14.80
N ILE A 276 7.94 5.83 15.08
CA ILE A 276 8.46 5.65 16.45
C ILE A 276 8.12 6.86 17.34
N SER A 277 8.13 8.07 16.80
CA SER A 277 7.85 9.31 17.53
C SER A 277 6.36 9.64 17.55
N THR A 278 5.70 9.55 16.39
CA THR A 278 4.30 9.98 16.23
C THR A 278 3.31 9.14 17.02
N LYS A 279 3.62 7.89 17.35
CA LYS A 279 2.76 7.02 18.16
C LYS A 279 2.55 7.49 19.61
N TYR A 280 3.40 8.39 20.10
CA TYR A 280 3.33 8.97 21.46
C TYR A 280 2.91 10.45 21.45
N MET A 281 2.63 11.05 20.28
CA MET A 281 2.19 12.43 20.15
C MET A 281 0.69 12.57 20.41
N SER A 282 0.23 13.77 20.79
CA SER A 282 -1.19 14.13 20.74
C SER A 282 -1.70 14.03 19.29
N LYS A 283 -3.02 13.94 19.10
CA LYS A 283 -3.62 13.89 17.74
C LYS A 283 -3.20 15.07 16.90
N ALA A 284 -3.31 16.29 17.46
CA ALA A 284 -2.93 17.52 16.80
C ALA A 284 -1.47 17.51 16.34
N ALA A 285 -0.54 17.30 17.27
CA ALA A 285 0.90 17.28 16.96
C ALA A 285 1.27 16.17 15.96
N ARG A 286 0.61 15.02 16.03
CA ARG A 286 0.81 13.93 15.06
C ARG A 286 0.33 14.32 13.67
N THR A 287 -0.86 14.90 13.56
CA THR A 287 -1.44 15.38 12.29
C THR A 287 -0.53 16.42 11.65
N ASP A 288 -0.10 17.42 12.41
CA ASP A 288 0.81 18.46 11.92
C ASP A 288 2.15 17.88 11.46
N MET A 289 2.76 17.00 12.26
CA MET A 289 4.04 16.37 11.94
C MET A 289 3.97 15.52 10.65
N ILE A 290 2.95 14.68 10.51
CA ILE A 290 2.76 13.85 9.31
C ILE A 290 2.55 14.75 8.10
N THR A 291 1.68 15.77 8.21
CA THR A 291 1.36 16.69 7.13
C THR A 291 2.62 17.43 6.65
N LEU A 292 3.43 17.97 7.56
CA LEU A 292 4.67 18.68 7.23
C LEU A 292 5.67 17.77 6.52
N LEU A 293 5.79 16.52 6.94
CA LEU A 293 6.70 15.58 6.29
C LEU A 293 6.21 15.17 4.89
N CYS A 294 4.90 15.04 4.70
CA CYS A 294 4.32 14.80 3.37
C CYS A 294 4.56 16.01 2.45
N MET A 295 4.44 17.25 2.95
CA MET A 295 4.79 18.46 2.20
C MET A 295 6.26 18.46 1.80
N GLY A 296 7.16 18.18 2.75
CA GLY A 296 8.61 18.12 2.47
C GLY A 296 8.96 17.02 1.44
N TRP A 297 8.31 15.86 1.52
CA TRP A 297 8.44 14.82 0.51
C TRP A 297 8.00 15.30 -0.87
N ASN A 298 6.82 15.90 -0.97
CA ASN A 298 6.29 16.39 -2.24
C ASN A 298 7.17 17.51 -2.82
N GLN A 299 7.63 18.43 -2.00
CA GLN A 299 8.56 19.49 -2.42
C GLN A 299 9.84 18.88 -3.03
N ALA A 300 10.44 17.88 -2.37
CA ALA A 300 11.60 17.18 -2.91
C ALA A 300 11.29 16.45 -4.24
N LYS A 301 10.11 15.83 -4.36
CA LYS A 301 9.67 15.22 -5.63
C LYS A 301 9.54 16.24 -6.75
N VAL A 302 8.94 17.39 -6.50
CA VAL A 302 8.79 18.48 -7.49
C VAL A 302 10.14 19.04 -7.91
N GLN A 303 11.05 19.29 -6.97
CA GLN A 303 12.40 19.79 -7.26
C GLN A 303 13.20 18.87 -8.20
N HIS A 304 12.99 17.55 -8.11
CA HIS A 304 13.69 16.57 -8.94
C HIS A 304 12.86 16.07 -10.14
N MET A 305 11.66 16.62 -10.36
CA MET A 305 10.69 16.12 -11.32
C MET A 305 11.21 16.13 -12.76
N SER A 306 11.84 17.21 -13.20
CA SER A 306 12.39 17.33 -14.57
C SER A 306 13.42 16.23 -14.86
N SER A 307 14.37 16.04 -13.95
CA SER A 307 15.41 15.02 -14.07
C SER A 307 14.83 13.60 -14.01
N TYR A 308 13.79 13.40 -13.19
CA TYR A 308 13.08 12.12 -13.10
C TYR A 308 12.37 11.80 -14.40
N LEU A 309 11.60 12.73 -14.96
CA LEU A 309 10.86 12.55 -16.19
C LEU A 309 11.80 12.32 -17.39
N SER A 310 12.88 13.08 -17.50
CA SER A 310 13.89 12.91 -18.56
C SER A 310 14.52 11.52 -18.53
N ARG A 311 14.95 11.06 -17.35
CA ARG A 311 15.52 9.69 -17.19
C ARG A 311 14.49 8.62 -17.51
N ARG A 312 13.25 8.79 -17.07
CA ARG A 312 12.17 7.84 -17.35
C ARG A 312 11.89 7.75 -18.84
N PHE A 313 11.83 8.89 -19.55
CA PHE A 313 11.64 8.94 -20.99
C PHE A 313 12.73 8.17 -21.74
N LEU A 314 14.00 8.45 -21.43
CA LEU A 314 15.13 7.77 -22.08
C LEU A 314 15.12 6.26 -21.83
N LYS A 315 14.86 5.86 -20.58
CA LYS A 315 14.75 4.43 -20.21
C LYS A 315 13.59 3.75 -20.93
N THR A 316 12.44 4.42 -21.03
CA THR A 316 11.26 3.86 -21.72
C THR A 316 11.52 3.71 -23.21
N LYS A 317 12.18 4.70 -23.85
CA LYS A 317 12.56 4.63 -25.25
C LYS A 317 13.50 3.42 -25.52
N GLN A 318 14.52 3.23 -24.68
CA GLN A 318 15.43 2.09 -24.78
C GLN A 318 14.70 0.76 -24.58
N SER A 319 13.85 0.66 -23.55
CA SER A 319 13.08 -0.55 -23.26
C SER A 319 12.11 -0.89 -24.40
N LEU A 320 11.47 0.12 -24.99
CA LEU A 320 10.57 -0.06 -26.14
C LEU A 320 11.31 -0.68 -27.33
N GLN A 321 12.52 -0.18 -27.64
CA GLN A 321 13.32 -0.75 -28.73
C GLN A 321 13.70 -2.21 -28.45
N GLN A 322 14.20 -2.52 -27.26
CA GLN A 322 14.54 -3.87 -26.87
C GLN A 322 13.35 -4.83 -26.93
N GLN A 323 12.18 -4.39 -26.48
CA GLN A 323 10.96 -5.21 -26.53
C GLN A 323 10.49 -5.45 -27.96
N LYS A 324 10.58 -4.43 -28.85
CA LYS A 324 10.29 -4.59 -30.27
C LYS A 324 11.20 -5.62 -30.92
N ASP A 325 12.51 -5.52 -30.68
CA ASP A 325 13.49 -6.44 -31.25
C ASP A 325 13.24 -7.89 -30.77
N SER A 326 12.95 -8.06 -29.46
CA SER A 326 12.60 -9.35 -28.88
C SER A 326 11.29 -9.92 -29.44
N TYR A 327 10.30 -9.06 -29.66
CA TYR A 327 9.01 -9.45 -30.23
C TYR A 327 9.15 -9.96 -31.67
N GLU A 328 9.90 -9.24 -32.52
CA GLU A 328 10.12 -9.65 -33.91
C GLU A 328 10.98 -10.93 -33.99
N ALA A 329 11.97 -11.09 -33.11
CA ALA A 329 12.75 -12.31 -33.00
C ALA A 329 11.87 -13.51 -32.65
N LEU A 330 11.00 -13.37 -31.64
CA LEU A 330 10.08 -14.42 -31.22
C LEU A 330 9.06 -14.80 -32.30
N LYS A 331 8.52 -13.82 -33.01
CA LYS A 331 7.64 -14.06 -34.18
C LYS A 331 8.32 -14.91 -35.25
N THR A 332 9.57 -14.58 -35.54
CA THR A 332 10.36 -15.31 -36.52
C THR A 332 10.64 -16.72 -36.08
N GLU A 333 11.04 -16.91 -34.82
CA GLU A 333 11.29 -18.21 -34.19
C GLU A 333 10.08 -19.14 -34.22
N LEU A 334 8.90 -18.60 -33.85
CA LEU A 334 7.65 -19.35 -33.82
C LEU A 334 6.96 -19.43 -35.17
N SER A 335 7.44 -18.72 -36.17
CA SER A 335 6.83 -18.66 -37.52
C SER A 335 5.35 -18.25 -37.51
N VAL A 336 4.99 -17.27 -36.64
CA VAL A 336 3.62 -16.79 -36.44
C VAL A 336 3.44 -15.36 -36.94
N ASP A 337 2.24 -15.01 -37.31
CA ASP A 337 1.86 -13.66 -37.70
C ASP A 337 1.22 -12.88 -36.53
N ASN A 338 0.97 -11.58 -36.76
CA ASN A 338 0.39 -10.72 -35.74
C ASN A 338 -1.06 -11.13 -35.39
N SER A 339 -1.81 -11.70 -36.31
CA SER A 339 -3.20 -12.10 -36.07
C SER A 339 -3.26 -13.27 -35.10
N THR A 340 -2.35 -14.24 -35.24
CA THR A 340 -2.21 -15.37 -34.34
C THR A 340 -1.85 -14.92 -32.91
N ILE A 341 -0.91 -13.97 -32.77
CA ILE A 341 -0.51 -13.45 -31.46
C ILE A 341 -1.67 -12.69 -30.80
N LEU A 342 -2.41 -11.88 -31.57
CA LEU A 342 -3.58 -11.17 -31.02
C LEU A 342 -4.66 -12.15 -30.56
N GLN A 343 -4.88 -13.25 -31.28
CA GLN A 343 -5.79 -14.28 -30.85
C GLN A 343 -5.34 -14.90 -29.53
N TRP A 344 -4.07 -15.25 -29.38
CA TRP A 344 -3.53 -15.79 -28.11
C TRP A 344 -3.71 -14.80 -26.93
N VAL A 345 -3.52 -13.51 -27.16
CA VAL A 345 -3.78 -12.49 -26.13
C VAL A 345 -5.25 -12.51 -25.71
N THR A 346 -6.16 -12.57 -26.69
CA THR A 346 -7.61 -12.65 -26.43
C THR A 346 -7.96 -13.93 -25.66
N ASP A 347 -7.47 -15.08 -26.10
CA ASP A 347 -7.72 -16.38 -25.45
C ASP A 347 -7.26 -16.38 -23.99
N VAL A 348 -6.09 -15.80 -23.71
CA VAL A 348 -5.53 -15.69 -22.34
C VAL A 348 -6.38 -14.73 -21.49
N GLN A 349 -6.87 -13.62 -22.07
CA GLN A 349 -7.74 -12.69 -21.35
C GLN A 349 -9.09 -13.32 -21.04
N GLU A 350 -9.71 -14.01 -21.99
CA GLU A 350 -10.98 -14.75 -21.79
C GLU A 350 -10.82 -15.85 -20.74
N TRP A 351 -9.71 -16.60 -20.78
CA TRP A 351 -9.40 -17.56 -19.74
C TRP A 351 -9.27 -16.92 -18.36
N ALA A 352 -8.64 -15.76 -18.25
CA ALA A 352 -8.48 -15.05 -16.98
C ALA A 352 -9.81 -14.50 -16.44
N GLU A 353 -10.75 -14.17 -17.34
CA GLU A 353 -12.09 -13.68 -16.99
C GLU A 353 -13.06 -14.80 -16.67
N SER A 354 -12.84 -16.00 -17.21
CA SER A 354 -13.69 -17.14 -16.92
C SER A 354 -13.78 -17.36 -15.40
N ALA A 355 -15.00 -17.61 -14.92
CA ALA A 355 -15.20 -17.99 -13.53
C ALA A 355 -14.23 -19.13 -13.18
N PRO A 356 -13.75 -19.23 -11.93
CA PRO A 356 -13.11 -20.47 -11.50
C PRO A 356 -14.08 -21.59 -11.90
N VAL A 357 -13.64 -22.44 -12.79
CA VAL A 357 -14.40 -23.64 -13.12
C VAL A 357 -14.55 -24.34 -11.77
N GLU A 358 -15.77 -24.37 -11.24
CA GLU A 358 -16.14 -25.32 -10.17
C GLU A 358 -16.17 -26.67 -10.85
N ASP A 359 -15.04 -27.12 -11.38
CA ASP A 359 -14.99 -28.37 -12.11
C ASP A 359 -13.79 -29.18 -11.71
N SER A 360 -14.11 -30.39 -11.40
CA SER A 360 -13.37 -31.66 -11.62
C SER A 360 -11.88 -31.73 -11.35
N ASP A 361 -11.17 -30.62 -11.15
CA ASP A 361 -9.78 -30.55 -10.73
C ASP A 361 -9.61 -30.40 -9.21
N ALA A 362 -10.64 -30.80 -8.44
CA ALA A 362 -10.51 -30.93 -6.99
C ALA A 362 -9.24 -31.70 -6.58
N PRO A 363 -8.82 -32.77 -7.29
CA PRO A 363 -7.55 -33.42 -7.04
C PRO A 363 -6.36 -32.48 -7.27
N VAL A 364 -6.30 -31.74 -8.37
CA VAL A 364 -5.17 -30.84 -8.70
C VAL A 364 -5.06 -29.67 -7.72
N GLU A 365 -6.17 -29.10 -7.30
CA GLU A 365 -6.18 -28.04 -6.28
C GLU A 365 -5.75 -28.60 -4.92
N LEU A 366 -6.14 -29.80 -4.56
CA LEU A 366 -5.70 -30.49 -3.36
C LEU A 366 -4.21 -30.82 -3.43
N GLN A 367 -3.70 -31.28 -4.58
CA GLN A 367 -2.29 -31.53 -4.84
C GLN A 367 -1.46 -30.28 -4.57
N LYS A 368 -1.84 -29.14 -5.15
CA LYS A 368 -1.18 -27.86 -4.94
C LYS A 368 -1.20 -27.43 -3.47
N LYS A 369 -2.33 -27.55 -2.78
CA LYS A 369 -2.45 -27.26 -1.35
C LYS A 369 -1.57 -28.16 -0.50
N MET A 370 -1.43 -29.42 -0.85
CA MET A 370 -0.57 -30.38 -0.16
C MET A 370 0.91 -30.04 -0.34
N GLU A 371 1.34 -29.66 -1.54
CA GLU A 371 2.71 -29.22 -1.85
C GLU A 371 3.06 -27.95 -1.07
N GLU A 372 2.22 -26.91 -1.13
CA GLU A 372 2.40 -25.65 -0.39
C GLU A 372 2.50 -25.88 1.12
N MET A 373 1.61 -26.71 1.67
CA MET A 373 1.59 -27.03 3.10
C MET A 373 2.81 -27.84 3.52
N SER A 374 3.23 -28.82 2.71
CA SER A 374 4.45 -29.61 2.97
C SER A 374 5.69 -28.73 2.97
N ALA A 375 5.83 -27.81 2.02
CA ALA A 375 6.91 -26.84 1.95
C ALA A 375 6.94 -25.92 3.18
N SER A 376 5.77 -25.42 3.62
CA SER A 376 5.63 -24.60 4.85
C SER A 376 6.09 -25.36 6.10
N ILE A 377 5.67 -26.62 6.25
CA ILE A 377 6.05 -27.46 7.38
C ILE A 377 7.56 -27.76 7.35
N ARG A 378 8.15 -28.08 6.19
CA ARG A 378 9.58 -28.27 6.02
C ARG A 378 10.37 -27.03 6.43
N GLN A 379 9.96 -25.83 5.96
CA GLN A 379 10.59 -24.55 6.30
C GLN A 379 10.55 -24.28 7.82
N ARG A 380 9.38 -24.48 8.47
CA ARG A 380 9.23 -24.30 9.94
C ARG A 380 10.05 -25.31 10.73
N THR A 381 10.10 -26.55 10.25
CA THR A 381 10.90 -27.61 10.87
C THR A 381 12.39 -27.25 10.78
N HIS A 382 12.86 -26.80 9.62
CA HIS A 382 14.23 -26.34 9.43
C HIS A 382 14.55 -25.15 10.36
N ARG A 383 13.65 -24.19 10.49
CA ARG A 383 13.79 -23.05 11.39
C ARG A 383 13.88 -23.50 12.85
N LEU A 384 13.04 -24.45 13.28
CA LEU A 384 13.02 -24.98 14.64
C LEU A 384 14.38 -25.58 15.06
N TYR A 385 15.08 -26.20 14.12
CA TYR A 385 16.38 -26.86 14.39
C TYR A 385 17.60 -25.96 14.22
N ARG A 386 17.52 -24.92 13.39
CA ARG A 386 18.68 -24.07 13.05
C ARG A 386 18.69 -22.69 13.71
N GLN A 387 17.57 -22.20 14.22
CA GLN A 387 17.53 -20.89 14.89
C GLN A 387 17.41 -21.03 16.41
N ASN A 388 18.15 -20.17 17.15
CA ASN A 388 18.10 -20.08 18.61
C ASN A 388 16.88 -19.28 19.09
N ASP A 389 15.69 -19.80 18.85
CA ASP A 389 14.46 -19.26 19.40
C ASP A 389 14.31 -19.59 20.90
N THR A 390 13.62 -18.73 21.64
CA THR A 390 13.32 -18.97 23.06
C THR A 390 12.52 -20.27 23.25
N ASN A 391 12.62 -20.91 24.42
CA ASN A 391 11.88 -22.14 24.73
C ASN A 391 10.36 -22.00 24.46
N LYS A 392 9.78 -20.83 24.78
CA LYS A 392 8.37 -20.52 24.51
C LYS A 392 8.08 -20.39 23.00
N GLY A 393 9.01 -19.82 22.23
CA GLY A 393 8.93 -19.74 20.75
C GLY A 393 8.97 -21.13 20.12
N ARG A 394 9.92 -21.97 20.52
CA ARG A 394 10.06 -23.37 20.06
C ARG A 394 8.83 -24.20 20.37
N HIS A 395 8.25 -24.05 21.59
CA HIS A 395 7.02 -24.75 21.95
C HIS A 395 5.84 -24.37 21.05
N ARG A 396 5.64 -23.07 20.79
CA ARG A 396 4.60 -22.59 19.88
C ARG A 396 4.81 -23.09 18.45
N MET A 397 6.04 -23.10 17.96
CA MET A 397 6.38 -23.59 16.64
C MET A 397 6.09 -25.09 16.49
N ARG A 398 6.46 -25.91 17.51
CA ARG A 398 6.11 -27.35 17.52
C ARG A 398 4.60 -27.58 17.52
N ALA A 399 3.84 -26.79 18.29
CA ALA A 399 2.38 -26.89 18.31
C ALA A 399 1.78 -26.58 16.92
N LYS A 400 2.28 -25.54 16.26
CA LYS A 400 1.84 -25.13 14.91
C LYS A 400 2.20 -26.19 13.85
N ILE A 401 3.41 -26.73 13.89
CA ILE A 401 3.83 -27.81 12.99
C ILE A 401 2.91 -29.03 13.17
N ARG A 402 2.53 -29.37 14.40
CA ARG A 402 1.61 -30.50 14.67
C ARG A 402 0.22 -30.23 14.11
N GLU A 403 -0.30 -29.02 14.28
CA GLU A 403 -1.58 -28.60 13.73
C GLU A 403 -1.59 -28.68 12.18
N GLU A 404 -0.54 -28.13 11.54
CA GLU A 404 -0.40 -28.14 10.08
C GLU A 404 -0.24 -29.57 9.52
N LYS A 405 0.49 -30.44 10.22
CA LYS A 405 0.56 -31.88 9.86
C LYS A 405 -0.81 -32.57 9.93
N GLY A 406 -1.63 -32.24 10.93
CA GLY A 406 -3.00 -32.75 11.02
C GLY A 406 -3.87 -32.29 9.85
N LYS A 407 -3.74 -31.04 9.44
CA LYS A 407 -4.45 -30.51 8.26
C LYS A 407 -3.97 -31.15 6.96
N LEU A 408 -2.66 -31.37 6.82
CA LEU A 408 -2.10 -32.07 5.67
C LEU A 408 -2.61 -33.52 5.58
N ALA A 409 -2.72 -34.22 6.72
CA ALA A 409 -3.28 -35.58 6.76
C ALA A 409 -4.73 -35.62 6.29
N ALA A 410 -5.55 -34.62 6.67
CA ALA A 410 -6.92 -34.51 6.19
C ALA A 410 -6.99 -34.25 4.67
N LEU A 411 -6.13 -33.38 4.14
CA LEU A 411 -6.05 -33.13 2.69
C LEU A 411 -5.61 -34.37 1.91
N VAL A 412 -4.64 -35.13 2.42
CA VAL A 412 -4.19 -36.40 1.82
C VAL A 412 -5.33 -37.39 1.76
N LEU A 413 -6.12 -37.52 2.85
CA LEU A 413 -7.25 -38.40 2.88
C LEU A 413 -8.31 -37.99 1.83
N GLU A 414 -8.63 -36.71 1.77
CA GLU A 414 -9.58 -36.15 0.79
C GLU A 414 -9.09 -36.38 -0.64
N HIS A 415 -7.84 -36.07 -0.96
CA HIS A 415 -7.23 -36.30 -2.26
C HIS A 415 -7.29 -37.79 -2.66
N ASN A 416 -6.90 -38.69 -1.75
CA ASN A 416 -6.87 -40.12 -2.01
C ASN A 416 -8.28 -40.74 -2.27
N THR A 417 -9.37 -40.06 -1.89
CA THR A 417 -10.72 -40.47 -2.25
C THR A 417 -11.12 -40.09 -3.67
N LEU A 418 -10.44 -39.10 -4.25
CA LEU A 418 -10.79 -38.51 -5.55
C LEU A 418 -9.93 -39.03 -6.71
N VAL A 419 -8.75 -39.62 -6.42
CA VAL A 419 -7.76 -40.02 -7.45
C VAL A 419 -7.65 -41.54 -7.59
N GLN A 420 -7.05 -41.94 -8.73
CA GLN A 420 -6.76 -43.35 -9.02
C GLN A 420 -5.70 -43.93 -8.05
N PRO A 421 -5.64 -45.23 -7.81
CA PRO A 421 -4.73 -45.84 -6.84
C PRO A 421 -3.24 -45.47 -7.05
N LEU A 422 -2.80 -45.29 -8.28
CA LEU A 422 -1.41 -44.90 -8.61
C LEU A 422 -1.05 -43.46 -8.22
N GLU A 423 -2.04 -42.59 -8.11
CA GLU A 423 -1.84 -41.16 -7.77
C GLU A 423 -2.05 -40.91 -6.25
N ARG A 424 -2.29 -41.94 -5.47
CA ARG A 424 -2.53 -41.85 -4.03
C ARG A 424 -1.23 -41.66 -3.27
N VAL A 425 -1.28 -40.77 -2.29
CA VAL A 425 -0.20 -40.60 -1.32
C VAL A 425 -0.35 -41.71 -0.26
N GLU A 426 0.66 -42.55 -0.11
CA GLU A 426 0.63 -43.70 0.79
C GLU A 426 0.56 -43.32 2.27
N SER A 427 1.40 -42.34 2.68
CA SER A 427 1.35 -41.79 4.04
C SER A 427 1.91 -40.37 4.11
N VAL A 428 1.44 -39.60 5.12
CA VAL A 428 1.89 -38.22 5.36
C VAL A 428 3.36 -38.18 5.82
N GLU A 429 3.83 -39.22 6.47
CA GLU A 429 5.21 -39.35 6.96
C GLU A 429 6.20 -39.41 5.80
N LEU A 430 5.86 -40.06 4.71
CA LEU A 430 6.69 -40.16 3.51
C LEU A 430 6.92 -38.79 2.88
N ILE A 431 5.94 -37.88 2.89
CA ILE A 431 6.06 -36.53 2.34
C ILE A 431 7.26 -35.76 2.91
N PHE A 432 7.69 -36.08 4.12
CA PHE A 432 8.80 -35.39 4.80
C PHE A 432 10.15 -36.04 4.61
N GLN A 433 10.23 -37.14 3.88
CA GLN A 433 11.53 -37.75 3.52
C GLN A 433 12.24 -36.87 2.46
N PRO A 434 13.58 -36.79 2.49
CA PRO A 434 14.34 -35.92 1.56
C PRO A 434 14.13 -36.26 0.09
N GLU A 435 13.88 -37.52 -0.22
CA GLU A 435 13.76 -38.08 -1.56
C GLU A 435 12.32 -38.23 -2.04
N TYR A 436 11.34 -37.82 -1.23
CA TYR A 436 9.95 -37.99 -1.58
C TYR A 436 9.53 -37.05 -2.71
N ILE A 437 9.02 -37.65 -3.78
CA ILE A 437 8.40 -37.00 -4.93
C ILE A 437 6.91 -37.39 -4.90
N PHE A 438 6.04 -36.38 -5.05
CA PHE A 438 4.61 -36.65 -5.13
C PHE A 438 4.29 -37.51 -6.37
N PRO A 439 3.30 -38.39 -6.31
CA PRO A 439 2.99 -39.36 -7.37
C PRO A 439 2.39 -38.75 -8.66
N TRP A 440 2.16 -37.43 -8.68
CA TRP A 440 1.67 -36.70 -9.86
C TRP A 440 2.72 -35.82 -10.52
#